data_b35bfcf819abf2ad90f86e21948f088c
#
_entry.id   b35bfcf819abf2ad90f86e21948f088c
#
_cell.length_a   1.000
_cell.length_b   1.000
_cell.length_c   1.000
_cell.angle_alpha   90.00
_cell.angle_beta   90.00
_cell.angle_gamma   90.00
#
_symmetry.space_group_name_H-M   'P 1'
#
loop_
_entity.id
_entity.type
_entity.pdbx_description
1 polymer ?
#
loop_
_entity_poly.entity_id
_entity_poly.type
_entity_poly.pdbx_seq_one_letter_code
_entity_poly.pdbx_strand_id
1 'polypeptide(L)'
;MARSPLTRERLVASAAVVGGALIAIGAFLPWLSLFAGLHPLRGIIGLNGRLLAAGGVVCLVAGLRCWQRPDRWLQRAVAAVGWALTGFAIWLTIQLFITYPELRGNPMLVPRLGPGLFLALVGSLLAAGTLLLRPPPTHGGRRVVML
;
A
#
# COMPACT_ATOMS: atom_id res chain seq x y z
N MET A 1 -0.70 20.76 22.24
CA MET A 1 0.33 21.15 21.23
C MET A 1 -0.22 20.88 19.83
N ALA A 2 -0.67 21.91 19.13
CA ALA A 2 -1.16 21.78 17.75
C ALA A 2 0.06 21.66 16.81
N ARG A 3 0.24 20.49 16.20
CA ARG A 3 1.27 20.29 15.17
C ARG A 3 0.99 21.20 14.00
N SER A 4 2.03 21.90 13.50
CA SER A 4 1.90 22.82 12.38
C SER A 4 1.33 22.09 11.14
N PRO A 5 0.46 22.74 10.34
CA PRO A 5 -0.14 22.11 9.16
C PRO A 5 0.89 21.57 8.16
N LEU A 6 2.01 22.26 8.02
CA LEU A 6 3.14 21.83 7.15
C LEU A 6 3.76 20.47 7.59
N THR A 7 3.81 20.21 8.90
CA THR A 7 4.34 18.94 9.43
C THR A 7 3.39 17.78 9.07
N ARG A 8 2.09 18.02 9.07
CA ARG A 8 1.08 17.01 8.79
C ARG A 8 1.02 16.65 7.30
N GLU A 9 1.14 17.61 6.41
CA GLU A 9 1.21 17.38 4.96
C GLU A 9 2.45 16.57 4.58
N ARG A 10 3.58 16.86 5.20
CA ARG A 10 4.82 16.08 5.01
C ARG A 10 4.68 14.65 5.53
N LEU A 11 4.00 14.43 6.65
CA LEU A 11 3.70 13.09 7.17
C LEU A 11 2.82 12.29 6.21
N VAL A 12 1.81 12.92 5.60
CA VAL A 12 0.97 12.26 4.59
C VAL A 12 1.79 11.88 3.36
N ALA A 13 2.62 12.79 2.87
CA ALA A 13 3.48 12.53 1.71
C ALA A 13 4.50 11.42 2.00
N SER A 14 5.16 11.44 3.17
CA SER A 14 6.12 10.39 3.56
C SER A 14 5.45 9.03 3.71
N ALA A 15 4.26 8.96 4.32
CA ALA A 15 3.51 7.71 4.45
C ALA A 15 3.11 7.13 3.07
N ALA A 16 2.74 7.99 2.11
CA ALA A 16 2.44 7.57 0.75
C ALA A 16 3.68 7.04 0.01
N VAL A 17 4.82 7.72 0.14
CA VAL A 17 6.09 7.30 -0.48
C VAL A 17 6.57 5.98 0.11
N VAL A 18 6.64 5.88 1.44
CA VAL A 18 7.07 4.66 2.12
C VAL A 18 6.12 3.51 1.85
N GLY A 19 4.80 3.75 1.92
CA GLY A 19 3.78 2.75 1.60
C GLY A 19 3.91 2.25 0.17
N GLY A 20 4.03 3.15 -0.80
CA GLY A 20 4.23 2.81 -2.22
C GLY A 20 5.51 2.02 -2.47
N ALA A 21 6.62 2.40 -1.82
CA ALA A 21 7.88 1.66 -1.90
C ALA A 21 7.76 0.25 -1.33
N LEU A 22 7.13 0.09 -0.17
CA LEU A 22 6.91 -1.22 0.46
C LEU A 22 6.04 -2.13 -0.39
N ILE A 23 4.98 -1.59 -1.03
CA ILE A 23 4.14 -2.36 -1.96
C ILE A 23 4.96 -2.84 -3.15
N ALA A 24 5.71 -1.93 -3.78
CA ALA A 24 6.54 -2.26 -4.92
C ALA A 24 7.59 -3.31 -4.58
N ILE A 25 8.35 -3.12 -3.50
CA ILE A 25 9.35 -4.09 -3.03
C ILE A 25 8.68 -5.42 -2.69
N GLY A 26 7.55 -5.42 -1.99
CA GLY A 26 6.79 -6.61 -1.64
C GLY A 26 6.34 -7.43 -2.85
N ALA A 27 6.04 -6.77 -3.98
CA ALA A 27 5.69 -7.44 -5.22
C ALA A 27 6.88 -8.19 -5.85
N PHE A 28 8.11 -7.71 -5.66
CA PHE A 28 9.33 -8.37 -6.15
C PHE A 28 9.84 -9.49 -5.23
N LEU A 29 9.48 -9.46 -3.96
CA LEU A 29 9.87 -10.49 -3.00
C LEU A 29 9.07 -11.79 -3.23
N PRO A 30 9.61 -12.94 -2.77
CA PRO A 30 8.88 -14.20 -2.83
C PRO A 30 7.63 -14.15 -1.93
N TRP A 31 6.48 -14.55 -2.49
CA TRP A 31 5.22 -14.72 -1.76
C TRP A 31 5.07 -16.12 -1.23
N LEU A 32 5.56 -17.08 -2.00
CA LEU A 32 5.58 -18.50 -1.67
C LEU A 32 6.90 -19.09 -2.17
N SER A 33 7.47 -20.00 -1.43
CA SER A 33 8.57 -20.83 -1.91
C SER A 33 8.19 -22.29 -1.79
N LEU A 34 8.48 -23.05 -2.86
CA LEU A 34 8.26 -24.48 -2.94
C LEU A 34 9.58 -25.22 -2.72
N PHE A 35 9.51 -26.52 -2.44
CA PHE A 35 10.67 -27.39 -2.23
C PHE A 35 11.63 -26.86 -1.16
N ALA A 36 11.10 -26.51 0.02
CA ALA A 36 11.88 -25.98 1.15
C ALA A 36 12.69 -24.70 0.85
N GLY A 37 12.26 -23.91 -0.16
CA GLY A 37 12.93 -22.65 -0.50
C GLY A 37 13.73 -22.68 -1.81
N LEU A 38 13.84 -23.82 -2.47
CA LEU A 38 14.61 -23.97 -3.72
C LEU A 38 13.95 -23.26 -4.92
N HIS A 39 12.61 -23.13 -4.92
CA HIS A 39 11.87 -22.46 -5.99
C HIS A 39 11.04 -21.29 -5.41
N PRO A 40 11.60 -20.08 -5.34
CA PRO A 40 10.88 -18.90 -4.88
C PRO A 40 9.90 -18.43 -5.96
N LEU A 41 8.61 -18.43 -5.65
CA LEU A 41 7.57 -17.82 -6.48
C LEU A 41 7.46 -16.34 -6.10
N ARG A 42 8.03 -15.48 -6.93
CA ARG A 42 7.96 -14.03 -6.77
C ARG A 42 6.58 -13.53 -7.19
N GLY A 43 6.04 -12.59 -6.43
CA GLY A 43 4.74 -12.00 -6.73
C GLY A 43 4.65 -11.46 -8.16
N ILE A 44 5.70 -10.81 -8.66
CA ILE A 44 5.73 -10.15 -9.97
C ILE A 44 5.58 -11.10 -11.18
N ILE A 45 5.79 -12.40 -10.99
CA ILE A 45 5.62 -13.39 -12.07
C ILE A 45 4.15 -13.49 -12.47
N GLY A 46 3.22 -13.35 -11.52
CA GLY A 46 1.78 -13.36 -11.76
C GLY A 46 1.22 -11.98 -12.10
N LEU A 47 0.05 -11.96 -12.75
CA LEU A 47 -0.67 -10.73 -13.06
C LEU A 47 -0.98 -9.93 -11.79
N ASN A 48 -1.38 -10.61 -10.72
CA ASN A 48 -1.73 -9.99 -9.44
C ASN A 48 -0.56 -9.20 -8.83
N GLY A 49 0.65 -9.75 -8.88
CA GLY A 49 1.82 -9.07 -8.38
C GLY A 49 2.26 -7.89 -9.25
N ARG A 50 2.05 -7.97 -10.58
CA ARG A 50 2.28 -6.84 -11.49
C ARG A 50 1.32 -5.68 -11.20
N LEU A 51 0.05 -5.98 -10.94
CA LEU A 51 -0.96 -4.98 -10.55
C LEU A 51 -0.58 -4.33 -9.22
N LEU A 52 -0.13 -5.11 -8.24
CA LEU A 52 0.35 -4.59 -6.97
C LEU A 52 1.58 -3.70 -7.15
N ALA A 53 2.56 -4.14 -7.95
CA ALA A 53 3.75 -3.35 -8.25
C ALA A 53 3.40 -2.03 -8.93
N ALA A 54 2.54 -2.05 -9.94
CA ALA A 54 2.08 -0.85 -10.63
C ALA A 54 1.36 0.11 -9.67
N GLY A 55 0.45 -0.40 -8.82
CA GLY A 55 -0.23 0.39 -7.80
C GLY A 55 0.74 0.99 -6.79
N GLY A 56 1.76 0.24 -6.36
CA GLY A 56 2.83 0.71 -5.49
C GLY A 56 3.62 1.86 -6.11
N VAL A 57 4.01 1.73 -7.38
CA VAL A 57 4.70 2.79 -8.13
C VAL A 57 3.83 4.04 -8.26
N VAL A 58 2.53 3.88 -8.56
CA VAL A 58 1.59 5.01 -8.61
C VAL A 58 1.52 5.73 -7.26
N CYS A 59 1.40 5.01 -6.15
CA CYS A 59 1.39 5.60 -4.81
C CYS A 59 2.71 6.32 -4.50
N LEU A 60 3.85 5.74 -4.88
CA LEU A 60 5.17 6.31 -4.70
C LEU A 60 5.33 7.63 -5.47
N VAL A 61 5.03 7.63 -6.76
CA VAL A 61 5.12 8.82 -7.63
C VAL A 61 4.17 9.92 -7.16
N ALA A 62 2.93 9.54 -6.83
CA ALA A 62 1.95 10.50 -6.31
C ALA A 62 2.36 11.06 -4.94
N GLY A 63 2.95 10.24 -4.06
CA GLY A 63 3.50 10.67 -2.79
C GLY A 63 4.64 11.67 -2.96
N LEU A 64 5.57 11.41 -3.89
CA LEU A 64 6.66 12.34 -4.24
C LEU A 64 6.13 13.66 -4.80
N ARG A 65 5.08 13.60 -5.64
CA ARG A 65 4.41 14.81 -6.14
C ARG A 65 3.74 15.60 -5.02
N CYS A 66 3.07 14.92 -4.08
CA CYS A 66 2.49 15.57 -2.90
C CYS A 66 3.55 16.23 -2.02
N TRP A 67 4.78 15.71 -2.00
CA TRP A 67 5.90 16.32 -1.29
C TRP A 67 6.31 17.68 -1.90
N GLN A 68 6.30 17.76 -3.24
CA GLN A 68 6.68 18.97 -3.97
C GLN A 68 5.54 20.00 -4.02
N ARG A 69 4.31 19.52 -4.24
CA ARG A 69 3.11 20.35 -4.34
C ARG A 69 1.97 19.67 -3.60
N PRO A 70 1.60 20.14 -2.42
CA PRO A 70 0.50 19.58 -1.65
C PRO A 70 -0.84 19.87 -2.34
N ASP A 71 -1.36 18.90 -3.08
CA ASP A 71 -2.66 18.97 -3.74
C ASP A 71 -3.64 18.02 -3.03
N ARG A 72 -4.76 18.56 -2.57
CA ARG A 72 -5.80 17.81 -1.86
C ARG A 72 -6.44 16.72 -2.72
N TRP A 73 -6.55 16.96 -4.02
CA TRP A 73 -7.10 15.97 -4.94
C TRP A 73 -6.16 14.77 -5.09
N LEU A 74 -4.87 15.04 -5.26
CA LEU A 74 -3.85 14.02 -5.36
C LEU A 74 -3.75 13.17 -4.08
N GLN A 75 -3.86 13.79 -2.91
CA GLN A 75 -3.91 13.06 -1.63
C GLN A 75 -5.15 12.15 -1.54
N ARG A 76 -6.29 12.58 -2.09
CA ARG A 76 -7.50 11.74 -2.15
C ARG A 76 -7.30 10.54 -3.07
N ALA A 77 -6.71 10.78 -4.23
CA ALA A 77 -6.40 9.72 -5.18
C ALA A 77 -5.45 8.68 -4.59
N VAL A 78 -4.36 9.10 -3.93
CA VAL A 78 -3.42 8.21 -3.23
C VAL A 78 -4.13 7.38 -2.17
N ALA A 79 -4.97 7.99 -1.35
CA ALA A 79 -5.71 7.27 -0.32
C ALA A 79 -6.69 6.26 -0.92
N ALA A 80 -7.42 6.63 -1.98
CA ALA A 80 -8.35 5.72 -2.66
C ALA A 80 -7.62 4.52 -3.28
N VAL A 81 -6.49 4.77 -3.95
CA VAL A 81 -5.63 3.71 -4.49
C VAL A 81 -5.07 2.84 -3.36
N GLY A 82 -4.62 3.45 -2.24
CA GLY A 82 -4.15 2.73 -1.06
C GLY A 82 -5.22 1.79 -0.49
N TRP A 83 -6.47 2.23 -0.36
CA TRP A 83 -7.58 1.38 0.08
C TRP A 83 -7.90 0.25 -0.90
N ALA A 84 -7.91 0.54 -2.21
CA ALA A 84 -8.11 -0.48 -3.23
C ALA A 84 -7.00 -1.54 -3.19
N LEU A 85 -5.74 -1.12 -3.05
CA LEU A 85 -4.60 -2.03 -2.92
C LEU A 85 -4.64 -2.84 -1.61
N THR A 86 -5.13 -2.23 -0.51
CA THR A 86 -5.32 -2.95 0.76
C THR A 86 -6.36 -4.05 0.61
N GLY A 87 -7.52 -3.75 0.05
CA GLY A 87 -8.57 -4.75 -0.22
C GLY A 87 -8.05 -5.87 -1.14
N PHE A 88 -7.31 -5.51 -2.18
CA PHE A 88 -6.71 -6.46 -3.10
C PHE A 88 -5.64 -7.34 -2.42
N ALA A 89 -4.77 -6.77 -1.59
CA ALA A 89 -3.75 -7.51 -0.85
C ALA A 89 -4.37 -8.46 0.19
N ILE A 90 -5.44 -8.03 0.87
CA ILE A 90 -6.21 -8.91 1.78
C ILE A 90 -6.82 -10.07 1.00
N TRP A 91 -7.45 -9.79 -0.14
CA TRP A 91 -8.03 -10.83 -0.99
C TRP A 91 -6.97 -11.84 -1.44
N LEU A 92 -5.81 -11.38 -1.89
CA LEU A 92 -4.69 -12.26 -2.26
C LEU A 92 -4.18 -13.08 -1.08
N THR A 93 -4.13 -12.48 0.10
CA THR A 93 -3.73 -13.18 1.33
C THR A 93 -4.71 -14.31 1.65
N ILE A 94 -6.02 -14.04 1.57
CA ILE A 94 -7.06 -15.06 1.79
C ILE A 94 -6.94 -16.17 0.76
N GLN A 95 -6.78 -15.85 -0.53
CA GLN A 95 -6.58 -16.85 -1.57
C GLN A 95 -5.35 -17.72 -1.32
N LEU A 96 -4.25 -17.12 -0.89
CA LEU A 96 -3.05 -17.86 -0.55
C LEU A 96 -3.29 -18.83 0.62
N PHE A 97 -4.00 -18.39 1.67
CA PHE A 97 -4.30 -19.23 2.83
C PHE A 97 -5.29 -20.35 2.51
N ILE A 98 -6.21 -20.16 1.58
CA ILE A 98 -7.14 -21.22 1.12
C ILE A 98 -6.38 -22.28 0.32
N THR A 99 -5.46 -21.87 -0.55
CA THR A 99 -4.69 -22.80 -1.39
C THR A 99 -3.53 -23.48 -0.65
N TYR A 100 -3.05 -22.87 0.43
CA TYR A 100 -1.90 -23.36 1.19
C TYR A 100 -2.06 -24.79 1.75
N PRO A 101 -3.21 -25.20 2.34
CA PRO A 101 -3.42 -26.56 2.84
C PRO A 101 -3.37 -27.61 1.74
N GLU A 102 -3.89 -27.30 0.55
CA GLU A 102 -3.86 -28.19 -0.61
C GLU A 102 -2.43 -28.48 -1.05
N LEU A 103 -1.58 -27.44 -1.08
CA LEU A 103 -0.16 -27.57 -1.40
C LEU A 103 0.60 -28.36 -0.33
N ARG A 104 0.24 -28.20 0.95
CA ARG A 104 0.87 -28.91 2.07
C ARG A 104 0.51 -30.39 2.13
N GLY A 105 -0.62 -30.77 1.57
CA GLY A 105 -1.06 -32.19 1.47
C GLY A 105 -0.17 -33.04 0.56
N ASN A 106 0.66 -32.40 -0.30
CA ASN A 106 1.60 -33.12 -1.16
C ASN A 106 2.99 -33.17 -0.50
N PRO A 107 3.48 -34.37 -0.11
CA PRO A 107 4.76 -34.54 0.62
C PRO A 107 5.99 -34.09 -0.18
N MET A 108 5.88 -33.97 -1.51
CA MET A 108 6.95 -33.43 -2.37
C MET A 108 7.02 -31.91 -2.35
N LEU A 109 5.93 -31.22 -2.00
CA LEU A 109 5.85 -29.78 -1.98
C LEU A 109 5.94 -29.31 -0.53
N VAL A 110 7.08 -28.79 -0.10
CA VAL A 110 7.23 -28.15 1.23
C VAL A 110 7.04 -26.65 1.07
N PRO A 111 5.78 -26.14 1.11
CA PRO A 111 5.53 -24.73 0.88
C PRO A 111 5.97 -23.90 2.09
N ARG A 112 6.63 -22.76 1.84
CA ARG A 112 6.96 -21.75 2.85
C ARG A 112 6.40 -20.41 2.43
N LEU A 113 5.70 -19.72 3.32
CA LEU A 113 5.20 -18.38 3.10
C LEU A 113 6.37 -17.40 3.09
N GLY A 114 6.43 -16.57 2.05
CA GLY A 114 7.44 -15.53 1.91
C GLY A 114 6.96 -14.19 2.47
N PRO A 115 7.87 -13.27 2.76
CA PRO A 115 7.55 -11.97 3.36
C PRO A 115 6.93 -10.97 2.39
N GLY A 116 6.99 -11.23 1.07
CA GLY A 116 6.62 -10.25 0.05
C GLY A 116 5.18 -9.75 0.15
N LEU A 117 4.22 -10.68 0.32
CA LEU A 117 2.80 -10.32 0.42
C LEU A 117 2.50 -9.54 1.72
N PHE A 118 3.12 -9.92 2.84
CA PHE A 118 2.98 -9.18 4.10
C PHE A 118 3.53 -7.77 4.00
N LEU A 119 4.66 -7.60 3.33
CA LEU A 119 5.27 -6.29 3.11
C LEU A 119 4.37 -5.41 2.23
N ALA A 120 3.77 -5.98 1.18
CA ALA A 120 2.80 -5.29 0.34
C ALA A 120 1.54 -4.89 1.12
N LEU A 121 1.05 -5.76 2.02
CA LEU A 121 -0.10 -5.47 2.88
C LEU A 121 0.20 -4.29 3.83
N VAL A 122 1.33 -4.32 4.52
CA VAL A 122 1.75 -3.23 5.42
C VAL A 122 1.91 -1.92 4.63
N GLY A 123 2.53 -1.97 3.45
CA GLY A 123 2.69 -0.80 2.58
C GLY A 123 1.34 -0.21 2.13
N SER A 124 0.38 -1.07 1.77
CA SER A 124 -0.95 -0.61 1.35
C SER A 124 -1.75 0.00 2.51
N LEU A 125 -1.64 -0.56 3.72
CA LEU A 125 -2.24 0.01 4.93
C LEU A 125 -1.65 1.39 5.27
N LEU A 126 -0.33 1.57 5.10
CA LEU A 126 0.32 2.88 5.27
C LEU A 126 -0.21 3.89 4.25
N ALA A 127 -0.32 3.50 2.97
CA ALA A 127 -0.87 4.36 1.93
C ALA A 127 -2.35 4.71 2.19
N ALA A 128 -3.17 3.73 2.62
CA ALA A 128 -4.57 3.94 2.99
C ALA A 128 -4.70 4.85 4.23
N GLY A 129 -3.81 4.70 5.21
CA GLY A 129 -3.77 5.48 6.46
C GLY A 129 -3.53 6.97 6.24
N THR A 130 -3.06 7.39 5.06
CA THR A 130 -2.93 8.81 4.70
C THR A 130 -4.26 9.55 4.78
N LEU A 131 -5.40 8.85 4.63
CA LEU A 131 -6.73 9.41 4.81
C LEU A 131 -6.99 9.88 6.25
N LEU A 132 -6.54 9.12 7.23
CA LEU A 132 -6.74 9.40 8.66
C LEU A 132 -5.89 10.59 9.14
N LEU A 133 -4.81 10.88 8.44
CA LEU A 133 -3.91 11.99 8.76
C LEU A 133 -4.40 13.34 8.19
N ARG A 134 -5.57 13.39 7.55
CA ARG A 134 -6.10 14.64 6.98
C ARG A 134 -6.45 15.65 8.06
N PRO A 135 -6.17 16.95 7.83
CA PRO A 135 -6.75 17.99 8.63
C PRO A 135 -8.27 18.04 8.42
N PRO A 136 -9.07 18.32 9.48
CA PRO A 136 -10.49 18.56 9.30
C PRO A 136 -10.68 19.72 8.31
N PRO A 137 -11.75 19.68 7.49
CA PRO A 137 -12.05 20.80 6.60
C PRO A 137 -12.17 22.04 7.45
N THR A 138 -11.30 23.02 7.20
CA THR A 138 -11.50 24.36 7.74
C THR A 138 -12.80 24.85 7.11
N HIS A 139 -13.90 24.84 7.86
CA HIS A 139 -15.10 25.55 7.48
C HIS A 139 -14.67 27.00 7.23
N GLY A 140 -14.61 27.33 5.93
CA GLY A 140 -14.20 28.65 5.47
C GLY A 140 -14.97 29.69 6.26
N GLY A 141 -14.22 30.57 6.92
CA GLY A 141 -14.80 31.70 7.62
C GLY A 141 -15.83 32.35 6.70
N ARG A 142 -17.10 32.33 7.14
CA ARG A 142 -18.09 33.24 6.61
C ARG A 142 -17.44 34.61 6.63
N ARG A 143 -17.05 35.10 5.46
CA ARG A 143 -16.79 36.52 5.30
C ARG A 143 -18.12 37.19 5.67
N VAL A 144 -18.19 37.66 6.89
CA VAL A 144 -19.21 38.65 7.25
C VAL A 144 -18.86 39.87 6.42
N VAL A 145 -19.52 40.00 5.28
CA VAL A 145 -19.56 41.27 4.54
C VAL A 145 -20.41 42.18 5.39
N MET A 146 -19.76 42.97 6.24
CA MET A 146 -20.43 44.14 6.84
C MET A 146 -20.63 45.16 5.71
N LEU A 147 -21.88 45.35 5.36
CA LEU A 147 -22.38 46.49 4.59
C LEU A 147 -22.42 47.72 5.46
#